data_42370d952e7523265144b3af7f69455d
#
_entry.id   42370d952e7523265144b3af7f69455d
#
_cell.length_a   1.000
_cell.length_b   1.000
_cell.length_c   1.000
_cell.angle_alpha   90.00
_cell.angle_beta   90.00
_cell.angle_gamma   90.00
#
_symmetry.space_group_name_H-M   'P 1'
#
loop_
_entity.id
_entity.type
_entity.pdbx_description
1 polymer ?
#
loop_
_entity_poly.entity_id
_entity_poly.type
_entity_poly.pdbx_seq_one_letter_code
_entity_poly.pdbx_strand_id
1 'polypeptide(L)'
;MYDHFYGFSGRPFQLTPDPEFYFESSSHKKAMSYLGYGLNQGEGFVVISGEVGAGKSTLVAHLMERTNPEELTVAQVVTSALDGGELIHVIAQAFGIHVEGKDKANALGAIERFLQEEAREGKRCLLIVDECQSLDLTALEEMRMLSNFQLGSHPLLQTLLLGQPEFRRTLAQHPDLDQLRQRVIASHHLEALDAEEVEDYILHRLKHVGWEGRPTLRPGLLPALFEATDGIPRRVNQVMNRLLLLGAIEEQDALTTEMLEAVMEEMGSDTARGSSPQPSPLSIEPSVEAAEPATEQDIDSVPATEVAALLAQRDERTAELEAALSDLQAAGTTPVSETAPVLEEQNEAEVNAVLNRIEQRLEEQEQSFRHVLTMLIEWLEDDKSREAA
;
A
#
# COMPACT_ATOMS: atom_id res chain seq x y z
N MET A 1 17.91 -14.89 -8.99
CA MET A 1 18.33 -16.30 -8.99
C MET A 1 17.50 -17.10 -9.99
N TYR A 2 16.21 -17.36 -9.80
CA TYR A 2 15.36 -18.03 -10.81
C TYR A 2 15.08 -17.17 -12.04
N ASP A 3 15.05 -15.86 -11.91
CA ASP A 3 14.97 -14.88 -12.99
C ASP A 3 16.03 -15.11 -14.07
N HIS A 4 17.30 -15.27 -13.68
CA HIS A 4 18.38 -15.60 -14.62
C HIS A 4 18.23 -17.00 -15.22
N PHE A 5 17.78 -17.99 -14.44
CA PHE A 5 17.62 -19.36 -14.93
C PHE A 5 16.54 -19.46 -16.02
N TYR A 6 15.41 -18.77 -15.84
CA TYR A 6 14.30 -18.75 -16.81
C TYR A 6 14.43 -17.64 -17.86
N GLY A 7 15.40 -16.72 -17.72
CA GLY A 7 15.63 -15.62 -18.66
C GLY A 7 14.66 -14.46 -18.49
N PHE A 8 14.09 -14.26 -17.28
CA PHE A 8 13.17 -13.14 -17.00
C PHE A 8 13.94 -11.84 -16.82
N SER A 9 13.31 -10.73 -17.26
CA SER A 9 13.83 -9.37 -17.04
C SER A 9 13.68 -8.90 -15.58
N GLY A 10 12.79 -9.54 -14.79
CA GLY A 10 12.52 -9.20 -13.40
C GLY A 10 11.78 -10.33 -12.68
N ARG A 11 11.30 -10.03 -11.46
CA ARG A 11 10.53 -11.01 -10.66
C ARG A 11 9.04 -10.85 -10.93
N PRO A 12 8.36 -11.84 -11.55
CA PRO A 12 6.96 -11.72 -11.92
C PRO A 12 6.00 -11.69 -10.71
N PHE A 13 6.35 -12.36 -9.61
CA PHE A 13 5.47 -12.56 -8.44
C PHE A 13 6.01 -11.89 -7.18
N GLN A 14 6.38 -10.61 -7.29
CA GLN A 14 6.74 -9.79 -6.14
C GLN A 14 5.53 -9.48 -5.25
N LEU A 15 5.76 -9.32 -3.94
CA LEU A 15 4.71 -9.06 -2.95
C LEU A 15 4.43 -7.56 -2.76
N THR A 16 5.39 -6.72 -3.12
CA THR A 16 5.22 -5.26 -3.08
C THR A 16 4.22 -4.83 -4.15
N PRO A 17 3.25 -3.98 -3.82
CA PRO A 17 2.35 -3.41 -4.80
C PRO A 17 3.13 -2.67 -5.89
N ASP A 18 2.88 -3.02 -7.14
CA ASP A 18 3.51 -2.42 -8.30
C ASP A 18 2.44 -2.18 -9.37
N PRO A 19 2.19 -0.93 -9.75
CA PRO A 19 1.18 -0.57 -10.75
C PRO A 19 1.43 -1.22 -12.12
N GLU A 20 2.70 -1.44 -12.50
CA GLU A 20 3.05 -2.06 -13.79
C GLU A 20 2.53 -3.50 -13.91
N PHE A 21 2.37 -4.20 -12.77
CA PHE A 21 1.78 -5.54 -12.69
C PHE A 21 0.28 -5.53 -12.38
N TYR A 22 -0.39 -4.38 -12.52
CA TYR A 22 -1.82 -4.32 -12.29
C TYR A 22 -2.57 -5.22 -13.28
N PHE A 23 -3.38 -6.12 -12.75
CA PHE A 23 -4.25 -6.99 -13.51
C PHE A 23 -5.72 -6.60 -13.27
N GLU A 24 -6.42 -6.25 -14.34
CA GLU A 24 -7.80 -5.82 -14.28
C GLU A 24 -8.76 -7.01 -14.28
N SER A 25 -8.95 -7.66 -13.11
CA SER A 25 -10.00 -8.68 -12.97
C SER A 25 -11.39 -8.05 -13.03
N SER A 26 -12.41 -8.91 -13.18
CA SER A 26 -13.83 -8.49 -13.17
C SER A 26 -14.19 -7.68 -11.92
N SER A 27 -13.70 -8.10 -10.75
CA SER A 27 -13.90 -7.41 -9.47
C SER A 27 -13.14 -6.08 -9.41
N HIS A 28 -11.88 -6.02 -9.89
CA HIS A 28 -11.11 -4.79 -9.96
C HIS A 28 -11.72 -3.75 -10.91
N LYS A 29 -12.22 -4.19 -12.07
CA LYS A 29 -12.93 -3.33 -13.01
C LYS A 29 -14.18 -2.70 -12.41
N LYS A 30 -14.98 -3.48 -11.67
CA LYS A 30 -16.13 -2.97 -10.93
C LYS A 30 -15.69 -1.97 -9.85
N ALA A 31 -14.65 -2.30 -9.07
CA ALA A 31 -14.11 -1.41 -8.05
C ALA A 31 -13.67 -0.06 -8.65
N MET A 32 -12.93 -0.07 -9.76
CA MET A 32 -12.52 1.15 -10.47
C MET A 32 -13.73 1.96 -10.97
N SER A 33 -14.79 1.30 -11.41
CA SER A 33 -16.03 1.99 -11.82
C SER A 33 -16.72 2.68 -10.65
N TYR A 34 -16.79 2.04 -9.47
CA TYR A 34 -17.31 2.67 -8.25
C TYR A 34 -16.43 3.81 -7.76
N LEU A 35 -15.11 3.67 -7.85
CA LEU A 35 -14.17 4.75 -7.53
C LEU A 35 -14.34 5.95 -8.48
N GLY A 36 -14.42 5.70 -9.78
CA GLY A 36 -14.66 6.76 -10.77
C GLY A 36 -15.99 7.47 -10.55
N TYR A 37 -17.05 6.72 -10.24
CA TYR A 37 -18.34 7.30 -9.86
C TYR A 37 -18.24 8.17 -8.61
N GLY A 38 -17.63 7.65 -7.55
CA GLY A 38 -17.43 8.40 -6.32
C GLY A 38 -16.61 9.66 -6.54
N LEU A 39 -15.47 9.57 -7.22
CA LEU A 39 -14.63 10.72 -7.54
C LEU A 39 -15.37 11.79 -8.34
N ASN A 40 -16.28 11.41 -9.23
CA ASN A 40 -17.10 12.37 -9.97
C ASN A 40 -18.12 13.09 -9.08
N GLN A 41 -18.62 12.45 -8.02
CA GLN A 41 -19.50 13.12 -7.05
C GLN A 41 -18.75 14.17 -6.22
N GLY A 42 -17.48 13.92 -5.90
CA GLY A 42 -16.61 14.86 -5.19
C GLY A 42 -16.93 15.00 -3.70
N GLU A 43 -17.76 14.13 -3.12
CA GLU A 43 -18.17 14.18 -1.72
C GLU A 43 -18.24 12.78 -1.09
N GLY A 44 -18.39 12.73 0.23
CA GLY A 44 -18.71 11.53 0.99
C GLY A 44 -17.60 10.47 0.97
N PHE A 45 -18.05 9.22 1.19
CA PHE A 45 -17.14 8.08 1.33
C PHE A 45 -17.35 7.06 0.22
N VAL A 46 -16.24 6.55 -0.31
CA VAL A 46 -16.21 5.33 -1.11
C VAL A 46 -15.55 4.25 -0.27
N VAL A 47 -16.15 3.07 -0.20
CA VAL A 47 -15.66 1.96 0.63
C VAL A 47 -15.27 0.80 -0.28
N ILE A 48 -14.01 0.38 -0.22
CA ILE A 48 -13.52 -0.83 -0.88
C ILE A 48 -13.06 -1.81 0.21
N SER A 49 -13.77 -2.92 0.34
CA SER A 49 -13.39 -4.00 1.25
C SER A 49 -12.86 -5.19 0.46
N GLY A 50 -12.14 -6.09 1.13
CA GLY A 50 -11.65 -7.33 0.52
C GLY A 50 -10.66 -8.03 1.43
N GLU A 51 -10.45 -9.32 1.18
CA GLU A 51 -9.51 -10.14 1.93
C GLU A 51 -8.09 -9.58 1.88
N VAL A 52 -7.27 -10.00 2.85
CA VAL A 52 -5.83 -9.66 2.87
C VAL A 52 -5.17 -10.22 1.62
N GLY A 53 -4.58 -9.33 0.81
CA GLY A 53 -3.94 -9.75 -0.44
C GLY A 53 -4.84 -9.80 -1.66
N ALA A 54 -6.10 -9.36 -1.57
CA ALA A 54 -7.02 -9.25 -2.72
C ALA A 54 -6.63 -8.16 -3.73
N GLY A 55 -5.62 -7.33 -3.46
CA GLY A 55 -5.14 -6.31 -4.40
C GLY A 55 -5.62 -4.88 -4.12
N LYS A 56 -6.19 -4.59 -2.94
CA LYS A 56 -6.67 -3.23 -2.56
C LYS A 56 -5.61 -2.15 -2.74
N SER A 57 -4.41 -2.36 -2.21
CA SER A 57 -3.31 -1.37 -2.29
C SER A 57 -2.78 -1.23 -3.72
N THR A 58 -2.80 -2.30 -4.53
CA THR A 58 -2.45 -2.24 -5.96
C THR A 58 -3.50 -1.46 -6.76
N LEU A 59 -4.78 -1.62 -6.42
CA LEU A 59 -5.88 -0.84 -7.00
C LEU A 59 -5.68 0.67 -6.75
N VAL A 60 -5.30 1.03 -5.52
CA VAL A 60 -5.00 2.43 -5.15
C VAL A 60 -3.78 2.95 -5.89
N ALA A 61 -2.69 2.18 -5.96
CA ALA A 61 -1.50 2.57 -6.70
C ALA A 61 -1.83 2.85 -8.17
N HIS A 62 -2.62 1.98 -8.79
CA HIS A 62 -3.09 2.15 -10.17
C HIS A 62 -4.02 3.39 -10.34
N LEU A 63 -4.89 3.65 -9.35
CA LEU A 63 -5.72 4.87 -9.34
C LEU A 63 -4.84 6.13 -9.29
N MET A 64 -3.84 6.14 -8.41
CA MET A 64 -2.95 7.30 -8.24
C MET A 64 -2.12 7.58 -9.50
N GLU A 65 -1.63 6.55 -10.16
CA GLU A 65 -0.87 6.68 -11.43
C GLU A 65 -1.71 7.33 -12.54
N ARG A 66 -3.03 7.06 -12.55
CA ARG A 66 -3.97 7.64 -13.54
C ARG A 66 -4.53 8.99 -13.16
N THR A 67 -4.24 9.45 -11.96
CA THR A 67 -4.78 10.71 -11.45
C THR A 67 -3.88 11.87 -11.87
N ASN A 68 -4.50 12.94 -12.40
CA ASN A 68 -3.79 14.17 -12.70
C ASN A 68 -3.52 14.98 -11.41
N PRO A 69 -2.25 15.17 -10.99
CA PRO A 69 -1.92 15.93 -9.79
C PRO A 69 -2.34 17.43 -9.84
N GLU A 70 -2.60 17.95 -11.03
CA GLU A 70 -3.07 19.34 -11.19
C GLU A 70 -4.57 19.50 -10.87
N GLU A 71 -5.33 18.38 -10.85
CA GLU A 71 -6.78 18.40 -10.62
C GLU A 71 -7.16 17.76 -9.28
N LEU A 72 -6.33 16.84 -8.76
CA LEU A 72 -6.64 16.09 -7.55
C LEU A 72 -5.41 15.98 -6.64
N THR A 73 -5.52 16.59 -5.46
CA THR A 73 -4.54 16.43 -4.38
C THR A 73 -4.90 15.20 -3.56
N VAL A 74 -3.99 14.24 -3.50
CA VAL A 74 -4.21 12.95 -2.83
C VAL A 74 -3.34 12.84 -1.58
N ALA A 75 -3.95 12.52 -0.45
CA ALA A 75 -3.27 12.10 0.77
C ALA A 75 -3.57 10.64 1.05
N GLN A 76 -2.56 9.85 1.36
CA GLN A 76 -2.70 8.44 1.73
C GLN A 76 -2.23 8.22 3.17
N VAL A 77 -3.07 7.56 3.95
CA VAL A 77 -2.81 7.17 5.33
C VAL A 77 -2.96 5.66 5.43
N VAL A 78 -1.92 4.99 5.94
CA VAL A 78 -2.00 3.59 6.34
C VAL A 78 -2.16 3.55 7.85
N THR A 79 -3.28 3.02 8.32
CA THR A 79 -3.61 3.07 9.75
C THR A 79 -3.04 1.86 10.49
N SER A 80 -2.44 2.14 11.65
CA SER A 80 -2.22 1.17 12.70
C SER A 80 -2.95 1.73 13.92
N ALA A 81 -3.73 1.00 14.64
CA ALA A 81 -4.42 1.34 15.92
C ALA A 81 -4.30 2.83 16.36
N LEU A 82 -4.78 3.78 15.54
CA LEU A 82 -4.74 5.22 15.80
C LEU A 82 -6.03 5.65 16.50
N ASP A 83 -5.91 6.50 17.53
CA ASP A 83 -7.06 7.21 18.08
C ASP A 83 -7.48 8.40 17.20
N GLY A 84 -8.65 8.99 17.49
CA GLY A 84 -9.16 10.09 16.68
C GLY A 84 -8.29 11.35 16.70
N GLY A 85 -7.50 11.59 17.75
CA GLY A 85 -6.59 12.72 17.85
C GLY A 85 -5.34 12.51 17.00
N GLU A 86 -4.75 11.33 17.09
CA GLU A 86 -3.59 10.91 16.31
C GLU A 86 -3.90 10.87 14.82
N LEU A 87 -5.08 10.34 14.45
CA LEU A 87 -5.52 10.28 13.05
C LEU A 87 -5.54 11.66 12.40
N ILE A 88 -6.03 12.71 13.07
CA ILE A 88 -6.06 14.07 12.54
C ILE A 88 -4.64 14.60 12.24
N HIS A 89 -3.69 14.32 13.12
CA HIS A 89 -2.29 14.70 12.89
C HIS A 89 -1.66 13.95 11.70
N VAL A 90 -1.93 12.65 11.61
CA VAL A 90 -1.44 11.82 10.50
C VAL A 90 -2.05 12.28 9.16
N ILE A 91 -3.34 12.62 9.13
CA ILE A 91 -4.00 13.18 7.94
C ILE A 91 -3.38 14.52 7.55
N ALA A 92 -3.13 15.41 8.51
CA ALA A 92 -2.48 16.68 8.24
C ALA A 92 -1.08 16.48 7.63
N GLN A 93 -0.28 15.57 8.20
CA GLN A 93 1.04 15.24 7.66
C GLN A 93 0.97 14.64 6.26
N ALA A 94 -0.01 13.77 5.99
CA ALA A 94 -0.21 13.16 4.68
C ALA A 94 -0.55 14.20 3.58
N PHE A 95 -1.20 15.31 3.96
CA PHE A 95 -1.40 16.48 3.08
C PHE A 95 -0.22 17.45 3.07
N GLY A 96 0.90 17.13 3.75
CA GLY A 96 2.06 18.01 3.85
C GLY A 96 1.88 19.22 4.77
N ILE A 97 0.89 19.20 5.67
CA ILE A 97 0.57 20.30 6.57
C ILE A 97 1.38 20.16 7.86
N HIS A 98 2.16 21.18 8.22
CA HIS A 98 2.94 21.19 9.45
C HIS A 98 2.05 21.46 10.66
N VAL A 99 1.90 20.47 11.53
CA VAL A 99 1.06 20.53 12.74
C VAL A 99 1.80 20.15 14.04
N GLU A 100 3.12 20.10 14.00
CA GLU A 100 3.93 19.78 15.17
C GLU A 100 3.63 20.70 16.34
N GLY A 101 3.38 20.12 17.53
CA GLY A 101 3.06 20.87 18.76
C GLY A 101 1.69 21.55 18.77
N LYS A 102 0.85 21.36 17.77
CA LYS A 102 -0.53 21.89 17.74
C LYS A 102 -1.48 20.91 18.40
N ASP A 103 -2.49 21.46 19.08
CA ASP A 103 -3.61 20.67 19.55
C ASP A 103 -4.52 20.24 18.37
N LYS A 104 -5.42 19.32 18.63
CA LYS A 104 -6.36 18.78 17.65
C LYS A 104 -7.18 19.86 16.93
N ALA A 105 -7.64 20.88 17.67
CA ALA A 105 -8.46 21.95 17.09
C ALA A 105 -7.66 22.79 16.10
N ASN A 106 -6.42 23.11 16.42
CA ASN A 106 -5.50 23.82 15.54
C ASN A 106 -5.11 22.98 14.31
N ALA A 107 -4.96 21.66 14.46
CA ALA A 107 -4.71 20.73 13.35
C ALA A 107 -5.92 20.68 12.39
N LEU A 108 -7.14 20.53 12.92
CA LEU A 108 -8.38 20.58 12.13
C LEU A 108 -8.52 21.90 11.36
N GLY A 109 -8.28 23.05 12.01
CA GLY A 109 -8.33 24.34 11.35
C GLY A 109 -7.23 24.54 10.30
N ALA A 110 -6.10 23.84 10.42
CA ALA A 110 -5.05 23.85 9.40
C ALA A 110 -5.46 23.01 8.19
N ILE A 111 -6.05 21.84 8.40
CA ILE A 111 -6.60 20.99 7.34
C ILE A 111 -7.71 21.75 6.58
N GLU A 112 -8.66 22.34 7.29
CA GLU A 112 -9.77 23.08 6.66
C GLU A 112 -9.26 24.21 5.76
N ARG A 113 -8.30 25.01 6.23
CA ARG A 113 -7.68 26.08 5.43
C ARG A 113 -6.99 25.54 4.19
N PHE A 114 -6.22 24.47 4.32
CA PHE A 114 -5.56 23.82 3.20
C PHE A 114 -6.57 23.36 2.14
N LEU A 115 -7.62 22.64 2.56
CA LEU A 115 -8.68 22.18 1.65
C LEU A 115 -9.39 23.34 0.94
N GLN A 116 -9.60 24.47 1.64
CA GLN A 116 -10.17 25.67 1.03
C GLN A 116 -9.23 26.33 0.02
N GLU A 117 -7.92 26.29 0.25
CA GLU A 117 -6.90 26.80 -0.67
C GLU A 117 -6.85 25.96 -1.95
N GLU A 118 -6.79 24.64 -1.83
CA GLU A 118 -6.84 23.72 -2.97
C GLU A 118 -8.13 23.91 -3.80
N ALA A 119 -9.27 24.05 -3.14
CA ALA A 119 -10.55 24.31 -3.82
C ALA A 119 -10.57 25.66 -4.56
N ARG A 120 -9.93 26.71 -4.04
CA ARG A 120 -9.79 28.00 -4.72
C ARG A 120 -8.88 27.91 -5.95
N GLU A 121 -7.90 27.02 -5.94
CA GLU A 121 -7.05 26.70 -7.10
C GLU A 121 -7.77 25.79 -8.12
N GLY A 122 -8.98 25.34 -7.83
CA GLY A 122 -9.77 24.44 -8.70
C GLY A 122 -9.42 22.97 -8.54
N LYS A 123 -8.62 22.61 -7.53
CA LYS A 123 -8.26 21.22 -7.23
C LYS A 123 -9.25 20.60 -6.26
N ARG A 124 -9.43 19.31 -6.37
CA ARG A 124 -10.18 18.48 -5.41
C ARG A 124 -9.20 17.76 -4.48
N CYS A 125 -9.67 17.39 -3.29
CA CYS A 125 -8.87 16.65 -2.34
C CYS A 125 -9.46 15.26 -2.10
N LEU A 126 -8.62 14.23 -2.18
CA LEU A 126 -8.93 12.83 -1.89
C LEU A 126 -8.08 12.36 -0.72
N LEU A 127 -8.72 11.89 0.33
CA LEU A 127 -8.08 11.19 1.44
C LEU A 127 -8.27 9.68 1.24
N ILE A 128 -7.18 8.94 1.16
CA ILE A 128 -7.18 7.48 1.10
C ILE A 128 -6.75 6.96 2.47
N VAL A 129 -7.59 6.15 3.08
CA VAL A 129 -7.31 5.52 4.38
C VAL A 129 -7.31 4.01 4.20
N ASP A 130 -6.15 3.39 4.40
CA ASP A 130 -5.98 1.94 4.27
C ASP A 130 -5.98 1.27 5.66
N GLU A 131 -6.33 -0.02 5.70
CA GLU A 131 -6.44 -0.85 6.91
C GLU A 131 -7.47 -0.31 7.93
N CYS A 132 -8.61 0.22 7.44
CA CYS A 132 -9.64 0.86 8.27
C CYS A 132 -10.22 -0.02 9.39
N GLN A 133 -10.06 -1.35 9.35
CA GLN A 133 -10.46 -2.23 10.45
C GLN A 133 -9.62 -2.02 11.74
N SER A 134 -8.47 -1.35 11.63
CA SER A 134 -7.60 -1.00 12.76
C SER A 134 -8.01 0.30 13.47
N LEU A 135 -8.95 1.06 12.89
CA LEU A 135 -9.44 2.31 13.46
C LEU A 135 -10.49 2.05 14.54
N ASP A 136 -10.43 2.81 15.60
CA ASP A 136 -11.48 2.84 16.59
C ASP A 136 -12.69 3.69 16.13
N LEU A 137 -13.78 3.65 16.90
CA LEU A 137 -14.99 4.40 16.57
C LEU A 137 -14.77 5.91 16.62
N THR A 138 -13.86 6.39 17.48
CA THR A 138 -13.58 7.82 17.61
C THR A 138 -12.83 8.33 16.38
N ALA A 139 -11.93 7.54 15.82
CA ALA A 139 -11.24 7.87 14.58
C ALA A 139 -12.19 7.90 13.37
N LEU A 140 -13.14 6.96 13.30
CA LEU A 140 -14.17 6.94 12.25
C LEU A 140 -15.09 8.16 12.34
N GLU A 141 -15.41 8.60 13.56
CA GLU A 141 -16.22 9.81 13.79
C GLU A 141 -15.44 11.08 13.41
N GLU A 142 -14.13 11.14 13.64
CA GLU A 142 -13.31 12.26 13.17
C GLU A 142 -13.29 12.35 11.63
N MET A 143 -13.21 11.25 10.93
CA MET A 143 -13.30 11.24 9.47
C MET A 143 -14.68 11.74 9.00
N ARG A 144 -15.75 11.38 9.70
CA ARG A 144 -17.08 11.91 9.44
C ARG A 144 -17.11 13.43 9.63
N MET A 145 -16.45 13.94 10.68
CA MET A 145 -16.35 15.40 10.91
C MET A 145 -15.58 16.11 9.79
N LEU A 146 -14.45 15.55 9.34
CA LEU A 146 -13.71 16.09 8.19
C LEU A 146 -14.54 16.15 6.92
N SER A 147 -15.42 15.17 6.68
CA SER A 147 -16.32 15.16 5.52
C SER A 147 -17.38 16.26 5.54
N ASN A 148 -17.52 17.02 6.63
CA ASN A 148 -18.40 18.18 6.73
C ASN A 148 -17.73 19.48 6.21
N PHE A 149 -16.42 19.48 5.96
CA PHE A 149 -15.76 20.67 5.45
C PHE A 149 -16.25 21.01 4.05
N GLN A 150 -16.70 22.24 3.90
CA GLN A 150 -17.29 22.72 2.64
C GLN A 150 -16.96 24.19 2.40
N LEU A 151 -16.92 24.57 1.14
CA LEU A 151 -16.83 25.96 0.70
C LEU A 151 -18.14 26.36 0.02
N GLY A 152 -18.99 27.12 0.73
CA GLY A 152 -20.36 27.36 0.29
C GLY A 152 -21.16 26.06 0.30
N SER A 153 -21.63 25.59 -0.87
CA SER A 153 -22.34 24.33 -1.06
C SER A 153 -21.46 23.17 -1.54
N HIS A 154 -20.16 23.40 -1.71
CA HIS A 154 -19.25 22.40 -2.30
C HIS A 154 -18.44 21.71 -1.20
N PRO A 155 -18.52 20.39 -1.08
CA PRO A 155 -17.67 19.58 -0.21
C PRO A 155 -16.21 19.74 -0.61
N LEU A 156 -15.31 19.76 0.39
CA LEU A 156 -13.88 19.99 0.17
C LEU A 156 -13.08 18.70 0.14
N LEU A 157 -13.60 17.65 0.77
CA LEU A 157 -12.87 16.39 0.96
C LEU A 157 -13.73 15.20 0.57
N GLN A 158 -13.21 14.38 -0.29
CA GLN A 158 -13.70 13.04 -0.54
C GLN A 158 -12.79 12.02 0.15
N THR A 159 -13.35 10.93 0.63
CA THR A 159 -12.58 9.91 1.36
C THR A 159 -12.82 8.52 0.76
N LEU A 160 -11.72 7.82 0.49
CA LEU A 160 -11.68 6.41 0.12
C LEU A 160 -11.25 5.58 1.33
N LEU A 161 -12.11 4.71 1.80
CA LEU A 161 -11.88 3.80 2.91
C LEU A 161 -11.57 2.40 2.38
N LEU A 162 -10.39 1.89 2.70
CA LEU A 162 -9.98 0.53 2.36
C LEU A 162 -9.92 -0.30 3.63
N GLY A 163 -10.49 -1.48 3.60
CA GLY A 163 -10.51 -2.33 4.78
C GLY A 163 -10.70 -3.81 4.47
N GLN A 164 -10.60 -4.61 5.51
CA GLN A 164 -10.89 -6.03 5.47
C GLN A 164 -12.41 -6.27 5.60
N PRO A 165 -12.91 -7.49 5.38
CA PRO A 165 -14.34 -7.80 5.51
C PRO A 165 -14.94 -7.45 6.88
N GLU A 166 -14.11 -7.46 7.94
CA GLU A 166 -14.48 -7.06 9.30
C GLU A 166 -14.92 -5.60 9.34
N PHE A 167 -14.17 -4.71 8.68
CA PHE A 167 -14.53 -3.28 8.60
C PHE A 167 -15.91 -3.09 7.95
N ARG A 168 -16.18 -3.82 6.86
CA ARG A 168 -17.50 -3.78 6.21
C ARG A 168 -18.62 -4.22 7.14
N ARG A 169 -18.39 -5.28 7.95
CA ARG A 169 -19.36 -5.76 8.94
C ARG A 169 -19.59 -4.71 10.04
N THR A 170 -18.51 -4.15 10.59
CA THR A 170 -18.56 -3.10 11.60
C THR A 170 -19.33 -1.88 11.07
N LEU A 171 -18.98 -1.40 9.87
CA LEU A 171 -19.66 -0.28 9.23
C LEU A 171 -21.16 -0.56 9.02
N ALA A 172 -21.54 -1.78 8.64
CA ALA A 172 -22.93 -2.15 8.37
C ALA A 172 -23.78 -2.31 9.65
N GLN A 173 -23.18 -2.72 10.77
CA GLN A 173 -23.93 -3.20 11.95
C GLN A 173 -23.80 -2.28 13.17
N HIS A 174 -22.73 -1.47 13.27
CA HIS A 174 -22.50 -0.66 14.46
C HIS A 174 -23.44 0.56 14.47
N PRO A 175 -24.25 0.77 15.55
CA PRO A 175 -25.24 1.84 15.61
C PRO A 175 -24.61 3.24 15.57
N ASP A 176 -23.46 3.44 16.19
CA ASP A 176 -22.79 4.74 16.22
C ASP A 176 -22.24 5.19 14.85
N LEU A 177 -22.14 4.26 13.88
CA LEU A 177 -21.68 4.55 12.53
C LEU A 177 -22.81 4.87 11.54
N ASP A 178 -24.06 5.03 11.99
CA ASP A 178 -25.20 5.35 11.13
C ASP A 178 -24.98 6.62 10.31
N GLN A 179 -24.43 7.66 10.91
CA GLN A 179 -24.18 8.94 10.23
C GLN A 179 -23.07 8.84 9.17
N LEU A 180 -22.03 8.05 9.43
CA LEU A 180 -20.98 7.77 8.46
C LEU A 180 -21.53 6.93 7.31
N ARG A 181 -22.33 5.91 7.62
CA ARG A 181 -22.98 5.01 6.64
C ARG A 181 -23.87 5.77 5.67
N GLN A 182 -24.62 6.77 6.14
CA GLN A 182 -25.49 7.62 5.29
C GLN A 182 -24.67 8.46 4.29
N ARG A 183 -23.37 8.65 4.51
CA ARG A 183 -22.47 9.38 3.61
C ARG A 183 -21.67 8.48 2.68
N VAL A 184 -21.85 7.16 2.77
CA VAL A 184 -21.22 6.22 1.84
C VAL A 184 -21.98 6.26 0.52
N ILE A 185 -21.35 6.80 -0.53
CA ILE A 185 -21.92 6.92 -1.87
C ILE A 185 -21.75 5.64 -2.68
N ALA A 186 -20.65 4.93 -2.45
CA ALA A 186 -20.38 3.67 -3.14
C ALA A 186 -19.64 2.71 -2.20
N SER A 187 -19.99 1.43 -2.30
CA SER A 187 -19.31 0.35 -1.56
C SER A 187 -19.14 -0.85 -2.46
N HIS A 188 -17.92 -1.38 -2.52
CA HIS A 188 -17.63 -2.60 -3.28
C HIS A 188 -16.77 -3.54 -2.45
N HIS A 189 -17.03 -4.85 -2.61
CA HIS A 189 -16.18 -5.90 -2.05
C HIS A 189 -15.31 -6.47 -3.15
N LEU A 190 -13.99 -6.36 -2.97
CA LEU A 190 -13.02 -6.90 -3.90
C LEU A 190 -12.92 -8.41 -3.66
N GLU A 191 -13.43 -9.16 -4.59
CA GLU A 191 -13.46 -10.63 -4.55
C GLU A 191 -12.10 -11.21 -4.98
N ALA A 192 -11.83 -12.44 -4.58
CA ALA A 192 -10.71 -13.20 -5.11
C ALA A 192 -10.89 -13.44 -6.61
N LEU A 193 -9.81 -13.77 -7.30
CA LEU A 193 -9.83 -14.17 -8.71
C LEU A 193 -10.58 -15.51 -8.85
N ASP A 194 -11.37 -15.65 -9.90
CA ASP A 194 -11.91 -16.96 -10.24
C ASP A 194 -10.86 -17.86 -10.94
N ALA A 195 -11.21 -19.10 -11.24
CA ALA A 195 -10.25 -20.06 -11.79
C ALA A 195 -9.68 -19.64 -13.17
N GLU A 196 -10.50 -19.01 -14.01
CA GLU A 196 -10.09 -18.52 -15.34
C GLU A 196 -9.21 -17.27 -15.18
N GLU A 197 -9.58 -16.37 -14.26
CA GLU A 197 -8.83 -15.15 -13.94
C GLU A 197 -7.46 -15.45 -13.32
N VAL A 198 -7.31 -16.54 -12.54
CA VAL A 198 -6.00 -16.95 -12.00
C VAL A 198 -5.04 -17.33 -13.12
N GLU A 199 -5.51 -18.04 -14.14
CA GLU A 199 -4.70 -18.36 -15.33
C GLU A 199 -4.26 -17.08 -16.04
N ASP A 200 -5.19 -16.19 -16.36
CA ASP A 200 -4.91 -14.94 -17.03
C ASP A 200 -3.97 -14.05 -16.22
N TYR A 201 -4.16 -13.99 -14.91
CA TYR A 201 -3.31 -13.26 -13.97
C TYR A 201 -1.85 -13.75 -13.99
N ILE A 202 -1.65 -15.07 -13.94
CA ILE A 202 -0.31 -15.66 -13.97
C ILE A 202 0.37 -15.39 -15.30
N LEU A 203 -0.36 -15.62 -16.41
CA LEU A 203 0.15 -15.36 -17.75
C LEU A 203 0.48 -13.89 -17.98
N HIS A 204 -0.36 -12.98 -17.49
CA HIS A 204 -0.12 -11.53 -17.54
C HIS A 204 1.20 -11.17 -16.85
N ARG A 205 1.42 -11.64 -15.62
CA ARG A 205 2.65 -11.36 -14.86
C ARG A 205 3.91 -11.98 -15.48
N LEU A 206 3.81 -13.20 -15.97
CA LEU A 206 4.93 -13.86 -16.66
C LEU A 206 5.30 -13.15 -17.97
N LYS A 207 4.30 -12.77 -18.78
CA LYS A 207 4.53 -12.02 -20.02
C LYS A 207 5.17 -10.66 -19.78
N HIS A 208 4.79 -9.99 -18.69
CA HIS A 208 5.37 -8.70 -18.33
C HIS A 208 6.89 -8.75 -18.11
N VAL A 209 7.43 -9.88 -17.63
CA VAL A 209 8.87 -10.10 -17.45
C VAL A 209 9.55 -10.82 -18.61
N GLY A 210 8.90 -10.90 -19.76
CA GLY A 210 9.49 -11.48 -20.96
C GLY A 210 9.44 -13.02 -21.02
N TRP A 211 8.44 -13.65 -20.41
CA TRP A 211 8.25 -15.09 -20.50
C TRP A 211 7.91 -15.54 -21.93
N GLU A 212 8.71 -16.43 -22.48
CA GLU A 212 8.59 -17.02 -23.84
C GLU A 212 8.24 -18.53 -23.80
N GLY A 213 7.58 -18.98 -22.73
CA GLY A 213 7.17 -20.39 -22.59
C GLY A 213 8.12 -21.23 -21.75
N ARG A 214 9.17 -20.64 -21.14
CA ARG A 214 10.05 -21.29 -20.17
C ARG A 214 9.97 -20.55 -18.82
N PRO A 215 9.59 -21.24 -17.71
CA PRO A 215 9.16 -22.66 -17.63
C PRO A 215 7.82 -22.91 -18.32
N THR A 216 7.60 -24.15 -18.77
CA THR A 216 6.29 -24.59 -19.24
C THR A 216 5.40 -24.91 -18.04
N LEU A 217 4.15 -24.47 -18.08
CA LEU A 217 3.14 -24.80 -17.07
C LEU A 217 2.44 -26.10 -17.51
N ARG A 218 2.59 -27.17 -16.74
CA ARG A 218 1.99 -28.48 -17.07
C ARG A 218 0.47 -28.44 -16.89
N PRO A 219 -0.28 -29.20 -17.68
CA PRO A 219 -1.73 -29.34 -17.52
C PRO A 219 -2.08 -29.77 -16.09
N GLY A 220 -3.11 -29.15 -15.51
CA GLY A 220 -3.55 -29.40 -14.13
C GLY A 220 -2.90 -28.53 -13.06
N LEU A 221 -1.76 -27.89 -13.34
CA LEU A 221 -1.07 -27.03 -12.38
C LEU A 221 -1.93 -25.81 -11.98
N LEU A 222 -2.51 -25.09 -12.95
CA LEU A 222 -3.27 -23.87 -12.69
C LEU A 222 -4.57 -24.14 -11.91
N PRO A 223 -5.38 -25.16 -12.24
CA PRO A 223 -6.52 -25.54 -11.39
C PRO A 223 -6.11 -25.93 -9.95
N ALA A 224 -5.05 -26.72 -9.79
CA ALA A 224 -4.56 -27.08 -8.47
C ALA A 224 -4.04 -25.87 -7.68
N LEU A 225 -3.41 -24.91 -8.35
CA LEU A 225 -2.96 -23.65 -7.76
C LEU A 225 -4.15 -22.79 -7.31
N PHE A 226 -5.22 -22.71 -8.10
CA PHE A 226 -6.45 -22.02 -7.69
C PHE A 226 -7.03 -22.64 -6.42
N GLU A 227 -7.17 -23.95 -6.35
CA GLU A 227 -7.65 -24.65 -5.15
C GLU A 227 -6.75 -24.41 -3.92
N ALA A 228 -5.42 -24.37 -4.12
CA ALA A 228 -4.47 -24.17 -3.03
C ALA A 228 -4.44 -22.71 -2.50
N THR A 229 -4.85 -21.75 -3.31
CA THR A 229 -4.73 -20.31 -3.01
C THR A 229 -6.06 -19.60 -2.81
N ASP A 230 -7.20 -20.28 -3.04
CA ASP A 230 -8.55 -19.68 -3.07
C ASP A 230 -8.65 -18.50 -4.04
N GLY A 231 -7.81 -18.42 -5.06
CA GLY A 231 -7.73 -17.32 -6.01
C GLY A 231 -7.26 -15.99 -5.42
N ILE A 232 -6.72 -15.96 -4.20
CA ILE A 232 -6.23 -14.73 -3.56
C ILE A 232 -4.88 -14.33 -4.18
N PRO A 233 -4.76 -13.16 -4.84
CA PRO A 233 -3.56 -12.76 -5.61
C PRO A 233 -2.26 -12.84 -4.82
N ARG A 234 -2.27 -12.44 -3.55
CA ARG A 234 -1.08 -12.50 -2.69
C ARG A 234 -0.63 -13.94 -2.43
N ARG A 235 -1.58 -14.87 -2.21
CA ARG A 235 -1.26 -16.28 -2.04
C ARG A 235 -0.74 -16.89 -3.34
N VAL A 236 -1.38 -16.57 -4.49
CA VAL A 236 -0.91 -16.97 -5.81
C VAL A 236 0.53 -16.51 -6.02
N ASN A 237 0.85 -15.26 -5.72
CA ASN A 237 2.22 -14.73 -5.84
C ASN A 237 3.22 -15.48 -4.95
N GLN A 238 2.85 -15.75 -3.70
CA GLN A 238 3.71 -16.45 -2.76
C GLN A 238 4.03 -17.88 -3.24
N VAL A 239 3.00 -18.62 -3.65
CA VAL A 239 3.16 -19.99 -4.13
C VAL A 239 3.93 -20.02 -5.43
N MET A 240 3.58 -19.18 -6.42
CA MET A 240 4.28 -19.12 -7.70
C MET A 240 5.74 -18.71 -7.57
N ASN A 241 6.06 -17.77 -6.65
CA ASN A 241 7.44 -17.38 -6.40
C ASN A 241 8.27 -18.54 -5.85
N ARG A 242 7.72 -19.34 -4.89
CA ARG A 242 8.38 -20.54 -4.36
C ARG A 242 8.49 -21.65 -5.41
N LEU A 243 7.45 -21.83 -6.21
CA LEU A 243 7.41 -22.84 -7.28
C LEU A 243 8.49 -22.56 -8.35
N LEU A 244 8.63 -21.31 -8.78
CA LEU A 244 9.70 -20.89 -9.69
C LEU A 244 11.09 -21.06 -9.06
N LEU A 245 11.22 -20.79 -7.77
CA LEU A 245 12.49 -20.98 -7.06
C LEU A 245 12.85 -22.47 -6.98
N LEU A 246 11.90 -23.34 -6.61
CA LEU A 246 12.09 -24.80 -6.56
C LEU A 246 12.49 -25.33 -7.93
N GLY A 247 11.77 -24.94 -8.99
CA GLY A 247 12.09 -25.34 -10.35
C GLY A 247 13.49 -24.92 -10.81
N ALA A 248 13.92 -23.73 -10.42
CA ALA A 248 15.28 -23.28 -10.72
C ALA A 248 16.38 -24.00 -9.92
N ILE A 249 16.09 -24.41 -8.67
CA ILE A 249 17.02 -25.21 -7.84
C ILE A 249 17.16 -26.61 -8.40
N GLU A 250 16.05 -27.22 -8.85
CA GLU A 250 16.01 -28.57 -9.43
C GLU A 250 16.34 -28.58 -10.92
N GLU A 251 16.69 -27.44 -11.50
CA GLU A 251 17.00 -27.26 -12.94
C GLU A 251 15.87 -27.76 -13.87
N GLN A 252 14.61 -27.57 -13.44
CA GLN A 252 13.41 -28.02 -14.18
C GLN A 252 12.91 -26.91 -15.13
N ASP A 253 12.67 -27.27 -16.37
CA ASP A 253 12.07 -26.38 -17.40
C ASP A 253 10.53 -26.43 -17.42
N ALA A 254 9.93 -27.24 -16.55
CA ALA A 254 8.48 -27.40 -16.48
C ALA A 254 8.04 -27.41 -15.00
N LEU A 255 6.99 -26.64 -14.70
CA LEU A 255 6.35 -26.64 -13.38
C LEU A 255 5.20 -27.65 -13.38
N THR A 256 5.16 -28.49 -12.36
CA THR A 256 4.21 -29.61 -12.24
C THR A 256 3.37 -29.54 -10.96
N THR A 257 2.32 -30.34 -10.89
CA THR A 257 1.47 -30.46 -9.71
C THR A 257 2.20 -31.06 -8.52
N GLU A 258 3.14 -32.00 -8.75
CA GLU A 258 3.95 -32.61 -7.69
C GLU A 258 4.87 -31.57 -7.02
N MET A 259 5.44 -30.66 -7.80
CA MET A 259 6.21 -29.54 -7.27
C MET A 259 5.34 -28.58 -6.46
N LEU A 260 4.10 -28.34 -6.89
CA LEU A 260 3.14 -27.52 -6.15
C LEU A 260 2.80 -28.18 -4.79
N GLU A 261 2.55 -29.47 -4.76
CA GLU A 261 2.30 -30.23 -3.52
C GLU A 261 3.47 -30.10 -2.54
N ALA A 262 4.70 -30.27 -3.03
CA ALA A 262 5.92 -30.09 -2.21
C ALA A 262 6.05 -28.68 -1.64
N VAL A 263 5.78 -27.65 -2.44
CA VAL A 263 5.78 -26.24 -1.98
C VAL A 263 4.70 -26.01 -0.94
N MET A 264 3.49 -26.54 -1.13
CA MET A 264 2.40 -26.38 -0.16
C MET A 264 2.68 -27.10 1.17
N GLU A 265 3.30 -28.28 1.13
CA GLU A 265 3.72 -29.00 2.35
C GLU A 265 4.80 -28.21 3.11
N GLU A 266 5.79 -27.66 2.42
CA GLU A 266 6.81 -26.79 3.02
C GLU A 266 6.18 -25.55 3.68
N MET A 267 5.30 -24.86 2.98
CA MET A 267 4.61 -23.67 3.50
C MET A 267 3.73 -23.99 4.71
N GLY A 268 3.06 -25.13 4.71
CA GLY A 268 2.28 -25.62 5.84
C GLY A 268 3.14 -25.92 7.07
N SER A 269 4.30 -26.52 6.87
CA SER A 269 5.26 -26.82 7.94
C SER A 269 5.89 -25.56 8.55
N ASP A 270 6.17 -24.53 7.74
CA ASP A 270 6.69 -23.24 8.20
C ASP A 270 5.65 -22.53 9.09
N THR A 271 4.37 -22.58 8.73
CA THR A 271 3.28 -21.99 9.52
C THR A 271 3.09 -22.71 10.85
N ALA A 272 3.22 -24.05 10.86
CA ALA A 272 3.12 -24.84 12.08
C ALA A 272 4.30 -24.61 13.05
N ARG A 273 5.49 -24.35 12.54
CA ARG A 273 6.68 -23.99 13.36
C ARG A 273 6.63 -22.56 13.91
N GLY A 274 5.98 -21.65 13.20
CA GLY A 274 5.77 -20.26 13.66
C GLY A 274 4.70 -20.09 14.72
N SER A 275 3.79 -21.06 14.87
CA SER A 275 2.75 -21.09 15.88
C SER A 275 3.13 -21.98 17.08
N SER A 276 4.29 -21.73 17.70
CA SER A 276 4.49 -22.19 19.08
C SER A 276 3.43 -21.50 19.95
N PRO A 277 2.65 -22.26 20.74
CA PRO A 277 1.62 -21.64 21.54
C PRO A 277 2.27 -20.67 22.53
N GLN A 278 1.96 -19.38 22.39
CA GLN A 278 2.16 -18.45 23.51
C GLN A 278 1.41 -19.06 24.69
N PRO A 279 2.04 -19.16 25.88
CA PRO A 279 1.32 -19.60 27.05
C PRO A 279 0.17 -18.62 27.30
N SER A 280 -1.06 -19.14 27.23
CA SER A 280 -2.26 -18.38 27.58
C SER A 280 -2.08 -17.75 28.94
N PRO A 281 -2.48 -16.48 29.15
CA PRO A 281 -2.50 -15.90 30.48
C PRO A 281 -3.47 -16.74 31.33
N LEU A 282 -2.92 -17.42 32.33
CA LEU A 282 -3.67 -18.15 33.34
C LEU A 282 -4.61 -17.17 34.02
N SER A 283 -5.90 -17.40 33.85
CA SER A 283 -6.95 -16.78 34.68
C SER A 283 -6.73 -17.21 36.12
N ILE A 284 -6.23 -16.29 36.94
CA ILE A 284 -6.10 -16.49 38.37
C ILE A 284 -7.43 -16.08 39.00
N GLU A 285 -8.27 -17.06 39.34
CA GLU A 285 -9.31 -16.88 40.33
C GLU A 285 -8.66 -16.84 41.75
N PRO A 286 -9.04 -15.93 42.63
CA PRO A 286 -8.45 -15.85 43.95
C PRO A 286 -9.08 -16.88 44.88
N SER A 287 -8.38 -17.98 45.14
CA SER A 287 -8.66 -18.81 46.30
C SER A 287 -7.71 -18.43 47.43
N VAL A 288 -8.28 -17.88 48.47
CA VAL A 288 -7.60 -17.57 49.72
C VAL A 288 -7.48 -18.86 50.56
N GLU A 289 -6.30 -19.42 50.68
CA GLU A 289 -5.98 -20.30 51.80
C GLU A 289 -4.50 -20.13 52.22
N ALA A 290 -4.30 -19.90 53.49
CA ALA A 290 -3.03 -19.57 54.13
C ALA A 290 -2.17 -20.82 54.34
N ALA A 291 -0.87 -20.77 53.96
CA ALA A 291 0.18 -21.62 54.55
C ALA A 291 1.57 -20.98 54.36
N GLU A 292 2.40 -21.15 55.37
CA GLU A 292 3.66 -20.57 55.74
C GLU A 292 4.85 -20.72 54.75
N PRO A 293 6.00 -20.04 55.00
CA PRO A 293 6.99 -19.67 54.00
C PRO A 293 8.02 -20.78 53.73
N ALA A 294 8.34 -21.00 52.47
CA ALA A 294 9.51 -21.81 52.07
C ALA A 294 10.38 -21.04 51.09
N THR A 295 11.56 -20.72 51.55
CA THR A 295 12.88 -20.51 50.92
C THR A 295 12.96 -20.13 49.44
N GLU A 296 13.58 -18.96 49.25
CA GLU A 296 14.19 -18.43 48.02
C GLU A 296 15.11 -19.46 47.33
N GLN A 297 14.90 -19.66 46.02
CA GLN A 297 15.92 -20.16 45.12
C GLN A 297 15.92 -19.34 43.82
N ASP A 298 17.01 -18.63 43.66
CA ASP A 298 17.72 -18.13 42.49
C ASP A 298 16.94 -18.04 41.13
N ILE A 299 16.54 -16.79 40.81
CA ILE A 299 16.38 -16.34 39.44
C ILE A 299 17.68 -15.65 39.06
N ASP A 300 18.36 -16.15 38.02
CA ASP A 300 19.57 -15.59 37.42
C ASP A 300 19.36 -14.09 37.14
N SER A 301 19.81 -13.25 38.02
CA SER A 301 19.92 -11.82 37.83
C SER A 301 21.18 -11.55 37.00
N VAL A 302 21.03 -11.04 35.79
CA VAL A 302 22.14 -10.41 35.06
C VAL A 302 22.78 -9.41 35.99
N PRO A 303 24.08 -9.51 36.31
CA PRO A 303 24.73 -8.66 37.28
C PRO A 303 24.63 -7.19 36.88
N ALA A 304 24.23 -6.35 37.79
CA ALA A 304 24.05 -4.89 37.57
C ALA A 304 25.28 -4.20 36.94
N THR A 305 26.45 -4.81 37.12
CA THR A 305 27.71 -4.41 36.49
C THR A 305 27.72 -4.61 34.96
N GLU A 306 27.04 -5.61 34.43
CA GLU A 306 26.98 -5.88 33.00
C GLU A 306 26.01 -4.93 32.28
N VAL A 307 24.89 -4.61 32.92
CA VAL A 307 23.94 -3.58 32.46
C VAL A 307 24.58 -2.19 32.48
N ALA A 308 25.36 -1.87 33.53
CA ALA A 308 26.09 -0.61 33.63
C ALA A 308 27.17 -0.49 32.55
N ALA A 309 27.85 -1.59 32.19
CA ALA A 309 28.85 -1.61 31.14
C ALA A 309 28.23 -1.39 29.74
N LEU A 310 27.06 -1.99 29.46
CA LEU A 310 26.32 -1.79 28.21
C LEU A 310 25.78 -0.35 28.07
N LEU A 311 25.32 0.24 29.16
CA LEU A 311 24.88 1.64 29.17
C LEU A 311 26.06 2.61 28.93
N ALA A 312 27.22 2.36 29.56
CA ALA A 312 28.42 3.17 29.34
C ALA A 312 28.91 3.06 27.87
N GLN A 313 28.87 1.87 27.27
CA GLN A 313 29.24 1.67 25.88
C GLN A 313 28.27 2.37 24.90
N ARG A 314 26.98 2.43 25.22
CA ARG A 314 25.99 3.19 24.46
C ARG A 314 26.26 4.69 24.53
N ASP A 315 26.54 5.20 25.73
CA ASP A 315 26.76 6.63 25.93
C ASP A 315 28.08 7.10 25.26
N GLU A 316 29.12 6.26 25.26
CA GLU A 316 30.36 6.52 24.52
C GLU A 316 30.13 6.59 23.00
N ARG A 317 29.32 5.68 22.46
CA ARG A 317 28.98 5.65 21.04
C ARG A 317 28.07 6.81 20.61
N THR A 318 27.21 7.30 21.51
CA THR A 318 26.40 8.51 21.26
C THR A 318 27.28 9.76 21.23
N ALA A 319 28.24 9.86 22.12
CA ALA A 319 29.20 10.98 22.15
C ALA A 319 30.11 11.00 20.90
N GLU A 320 30.55 9.84 20.40
CA GLU A 320 31.30 9.74 19.12
C GLU A 320 30.48 10.21 17.92
N LEU A 321 29.19 9.85 17.87
CA LEU A 321 28.28 10.27 16.81
C LEU A 321 27.98 11.78 16.85
N GLU A 322 27.82 12.35 18.05
CA GLU A 322 27.63 13.79 18.23
C GLU A 322 28.88 14.59 17.82
N ALA A 323 30.07 14.08 18.15
CA ALA A 323 31.34 14.68 17.71
C ALA A 323 31.49 14.65 16.20
N ALA A 324 31.19 13.52 15.56
CA ALA A 324 31.23 13.38 14.10
C ALA A 324 30.21 14.29 13.38
N LEU A 325 29.02 14.49 13.94
CA LEU A 325 28.01 15.43 13.45
C LEU A 325 28.49 16.90 13.59
N SER A 326 29.14 17.24 14.69
CA SER A 326 29.72 18.57 14.91
C SER A 326 30.85 18.87 13.93
N ASP A 327 31.70 17.87 13.64
CA ASP A 327 32.79 18.01 12.67
C ASP A 327 32.25 18.16 11.22
N LEU A 328 31.18 17.45 10.86
CA LEU A 328 30.50 17.62 9.58
C LEU A 328 29.84 18.99 9.45
N GLN A 329 29.24 19.52 10.51
CA GLN A 329 28.66 20.86 10.52
C GLN A 329 29.74 21.96 10.44
N ALA A 330 30.89 21.76 11.07
CA ALA A 330 32.02 22.66 10.99
C ALA A 330 32.70 22.67 9.61
N ALA A 331 32.73 21.51 8.92
CA ALA A 331 33.27 21.40 7.56
C ALA A 331 32.37 22.08 6.50
N GLY A 332 31.05 22.28 6.81
CA GLY A 332 30.10 22.95 5.92
C GLY A 332 30.16 24.50 5.93
N THR A 333 31.00 25.13 6.77
CA THR A 333 31.09 26.59 6.93
C THR A 333 32.44 27.19 6.52
N THR A 334 33.03 26.75 5.42
CA THR A 334 34.13 27.49 4.81
C THR A 334 33.62 28.29 3.61
N PRO A 335 33.87 29.61 3.54
CA PRO A 335 33.49 30.41 2.38
C PRO A 335 34.29 29.96 1.16
N VAL A 336 33.60 29.61 0.11
CA VAL A 336 34.19 29.27 -1.20
C VAL A 336 34.89 30.51 -1.74
N SER A 337 36.23 30.40 -1.78
CA SER A 337 37.07 31.37 -2.46
C SER A 337 37.01 31.07 -3.98
N GLU A 338 36.76 32.11 -4.77
CA GLU A 338 36.81 32.14 -6.22
C GLU A 338 38.05 31.46 -6.79
N THR A 339 37.88 30.34 -7.47
CA THR A 339 38.68 29.94 -8.68
C THR A 339 38.28 28.52 -9.11
N ALA A 340 37.37 28.37 -10.08
CA ALA A 340 37.47 27.39 -11.17
C ALA A 340 36.19 27.42 -12.08
N PRO A 341 36.27 27.92 -13.31
CA PRO A 341 35.14 27.96 -14.25
C PRO A 341 35.11 26.77 -15.22
N VAL A 342 35.46 25.54 -14.82
CA VAL A 342 35.56 24.40 -15.77
C VAL A 342 34.63 23.23 -15.39
N LEU A 343 34.09 23.19 -14.17
CA LEU A 343 33.20 22.09 -13.72
C LEU A 343 31.71 22.40 -13.84
N GLU A 344 31.31 23.65 -14.02
CA GLU A 344 29.88 24.02 -14.17
C GLU A 344 29.37 23.72 -15.59
N GLU A 345 30.16 23.92 -16.64
CA GLU A 345 29.71 23.65 -18.03
C GLU A 345 29.46 22.16 -18.31
N GLN A 346 30.13 21.24 -17.64
CA GLN A 346 29.88 19.79 -17.80
C GLN A 346 28.58 19.34 -17.10
N ASN A 347 28.28 19.90 -15.92
CA ASN A 347 27.04 19.63 -15.21
C ASN A 347 25.82 20.21 -15.92
N GLU A 348 25.92 21.42 -16.49
CA GLU A 348 24.82 22.03 -17.26
C GLU A 348 24.53 21.25 -18.55
N ALA A 349 25.54 20.72 -19.23
CA ALA A 349 25.36 19.92 -20.43
C ALA A 349 24.67 18.56 -20.12
N GLU A 350 25.01 17.91 -19.01
CA GLU A 350 24.35 16.66 -18.56
C GLU A 350 22.92 16.91 -18.11
N VAL A 351 22.66 17.98 -17.36
CA VAL A 351 21.31 18.37 -16.93
C VAL A 351 20.42 18.69 -18.13
N ASN A 352 20.93 19.45 -19.09
CA ASN A 352 20.22 19.76 -20.33
C ASN A 352 19.96 18.52 -21.20
N ALA A 353 20.88 17.56 -21.24
CA ALA A 353 20.67 16.30 -21.95
C ALA A 353 19.60 15.41 -21.27
N VAL A 354 19.47 15.47 -19.94
CA VAL A 354 18.41 14.77 -19.19
C VAL A 354 17.08 15.48 -19.40
N LEU A 355 17.02 16.81 -19.35
CA LEU A 355 15.81 17.60 -19.60
C LEU A 355 15.26 17.34 -21.02
N ASN A 356 16.09 17.40 -22.05
CA ASN A 356 15.67 17.12 -23.42
C ASN A 356 15.13 15.67 -23.59
N ARG A 357 15.70 14.71 -22.85
CA ARG A 357 15.20 13.32 -22.87
C ARG A 357 13.84 13.17 -22.16
N ILE A 358 13.60 13.96 -21.13
CA ILE A 358 12.32 14.00 -20.43
C ILE A 358 11.26 14.69 -21.31
N GLU A 359 11.59 15.80 -21.96
CA GLU A 359 10.69 16.48 -22.89
C GLU A 359 10.30 15.58 -24.06
N GLN A 360 11.25 14.87 -24.64
CA GLN A 360 10.96 13.93 -25.74
C GLN A 360 10.04 12.79 -25.29
N ARG A 361 10.21 12.25 -24.08
CA ARG A 361 9.31 11.24 -23.51
C ARG A 361 7.91 11.77 -23.24
N LEU A 362 7.80 13.03 -22.79
CA LEU A 362 6.50 13.70 -22.56
C LEU A 362 5.75 13.89 -23.89
N GLU A 363 6.43 14.30 -24.95
CA GLU A 363 5.82 14.44 -26.29
C GLU A 363 5.35 13.09 -26.86
N GLU A 364 6.14 12.01 -26.69
CA GLU A 364 5.77 10.66 -27.10
C GLU A 364 4.54 10.15 -26.32
N GLN A 365 4.46 10.44 -25.02
CA GLN A 365 3.28 10.11 -24.21
C GLN A 365 2.04 10.90 -24.62
N GLU A 366 2.19 12.20 -24.89
CA GLU A 366 1.07 13.04 -25.32
C GLU A 366 0.51 12.59 -26.69
N GLN A 367 1.37 12.21 -27.62
CA GLN A 367 0.95 11.66 -28.90
C GLN A 367 0.24 10.31 -28.75
N SER A 368 0.74 9.44 -27.87
CA SER A 368 0.10 8.16 -27.56
C SER A 368 -1.28 8.37 -26.94
N PHE A 369 -1.42 9.33 -26.03
CA PHE A 369 -2.69 9.67 -25.39
C PHE A 369 -3.72 10.22 -26.40
N ARG A 370 -3.30 11.10 -27.29
CA ARG A 370 -4.17 11.62 -28.38
C ARG A 370 -4.64 10.51 -29.30
N HIS A 371 -3.76 9.54 -29.60
CA HIS A 371 -4.12 8.39 -30.45
C HIS A 371 -5.16 7.50 -29.78
N VAL A 372 -5.01 7.20 -28.49
CA VAL A 372 -5.97 6.42 -27.70
C VAL A 372 -7.31 7.13 -27.60
N LEU A 373 -7.31 8.45 -27.37
CA LEU A 373 -8.55 9.25 -27.34
C LEU A 373 -9.26 9.23 -28.70
N THR A 374 -8.53 9.34 -29.79
CA THR A 374 -9.11 9.28 -31.13
C THR A 374 -9.75 7.92 -31.39
N MET A 375 -9.08 6.83 -31.04
CA MET A 375 -9.65 5.47 -31.17
C MET A 375 -10.88 5.25 -30.28
N LEU A 376 -10.90 5.82 -29.08
CA LEU A 376 -12.07 5.75 -28.19
C LEU A 376 -13.26 6.55 -28.76
N ILE A 377 -13.01 7.72 -29.36
CA ILE A 377 -14.06 8.50 -30.01
C ILE A 377 -14.61 7.76 -31.23
N GLU A 378 -13.76 7.21 -32.09
CA GLU A 378 -14.17 6.40 -33.23
C GLU A 378 -14.97 5.15 -32.80
N TRP A 379 -14.55 4.49 -31.73
CA TRP A 379 -15.28 3.34 -31.19
C TRP A 379 -16.67 3.71 -30.64
N LEU A 380 -16.78 4.87 -29.94
CA LEU A 380 -18.07 5.37 -29.43
C LEU A 380 -19.00 5.86 -30.56
N GLU A 381 -18.46 6.37 -31.66
CA GLU A 381 -19.25 6.78 -32.82
C GLU A 381 -19.75 5.55 -33.63
N ASP A 382 -18.94 4.48 -33.68
CA ASP A 382 -19.29 3.23 -34.34
C ASP A 382 -20.37 2.45 -33.55
N ASP A 383 -20.33 2.50 -32.23
CA ASP A 383 -21.32 1.89 -31.34
C ASP A 383 -22.67 2.61 -31.41
N LYS A 384 -22.67 3.96 -31.44
CA LYS A 384 -23.88 4.76 -31.69
C LYS A 384 -24.50 4.51 -33.09
N SER A 385 -23.68 4.21 -34.07
CA SER A 385 -24.16 3.90 -35.44
C SER A 385 -24.78 2.50 -35.52
N ARG A 386 -24.37 1.58 -34.63
CA ARG A 386 -24.93 0.22 -34.51
C ARG A 386 -26.23 0.16 -33.74
N GLU A 387 -26.45 1.08 -32.78
CA GLU A 387 -27.73 1.19 -32.03
C GLU A 387 -28.82 1.91 -32.84
N ALA A 388 -28.44 2.62 -33.92
CA ALA A 388 -29.39 3.39 -34.77
C ALA A 388 -29.79 2.66 -36.04
N ALA A 389 -29.28 1.44 -36.30
CA ALA A 389 -29.60 0.58 -37.44
C ALA A 389 -30.36 -0.69 -37.00
#